data_b8e5cd9500e70a16262c98d619e72545
#
_entry.id   b8e5cd9500e70a16262c98d619e72545
#
_cell.length_a   1.000
_cell.length_b   1.000
_cell.length_c   1.000
_cell.angle_alpha   90.00
_cell.angle_beta   90.00
_cell.angle_gamma   90.00
#
_symmetry.space_group_name_H-M   'P 1'
#
loop_
_entity.id
_entity.type
_entity.pdbx_description
1 polymer ?
#
loop_
_entity_poly.entity_id
_entity_poly.type
_entity_poly.pdbx_seq_one_letter_code
_entity_poly.pdbx_strand_id
1 'polypeptide(L)'
;MSVPIIVTATFGDGDNGWLQELRRAHYPPERNQVPAHLTLFRQLPPSLEGELATRLARAAAAPPPRATIAGIMDLGEGTALRVESEDLEAIRAELAAAFHGLLTPQDRTWGPHVTIQNKVTPRIARTLQQQLRAGFEPRPLAIRALAAWRYLGGAWAPIRSWPFRR
;
A
#
# COMPACT_ATOMS: atom_id res chain seq x y z
N MET A 1 -3.53 4.54 24.92
CA MET A 1 -4.62 4.12 24.06
C MET A 1 -4.12 3.26 22.91
N SER A 2 -4.84 2.20 22.66
CA SER A 2 -4.50 1.27 21.61
C SER A 2 -5.02 1.78 20.27
N VAL A 3 -4.14 1.91 19.29
CA VAL A 3 -4.53 2.30 17.95
C VAL A 3 -4.22 1.17 16.97
N PRO A 4 -4.98 1.05 15.86
CA PRO A 4 -4.73 -0.01 14.89
C PRO A 4 -3.37 0.13 14.22
N ILE A 5 -2.88 -1.02 13.74
CA ILE A 5 -1.63 -1.11 13.01
C ILE A 5 -1.93 -1.25 11.52
N ILE A 6 -1.23 -0.46 10.71
CA ILE A 6 -1.27 -0.54 9.26
C ILE A 6 0.02 -1.20 8.78
N VAL A 7 -0.09 -2.12 7.83
CA VAL A 7 1.08 -2.76 7.20
C VAL A 7 1.11 -2.38 5.74
N THR A 8 2.27 -1.91 5.29
CA THR A 8 2.46 -1.48 3.89
C THR A 8 3.71 -2.11 3.29
N ALA A 9 3.77 -2.09 1.96
CA ALA A 9 5.01 -2.21 1.21
C ALA A 9 5.44 -0.81 0.78
N THR A 10 6.74 -0.56 0.80
CA THR A 10 7.34 0.69 0.34
C THR A 10 8.20 0.44 -0.89
N PHE A 11 8.61 1.50 -1.57
CA PHE A 11 9.18 1.43 -2.90
C PHE A 11 10.63 1.89 -2.96
N GLY A 12 11.36 1.46 -4.00
CA GLY A 12 12.67 2.00 -4.29
C GLY A 12 12.60 3.48 -4.63
N ASP A 13 13.73 4.18 -4.50
CA ASP A 13 13.78 5.64 -4.56
C ASP A 13 13.21 6.23 -5.86
N GLY A 14 13.51 5.63 -7.01
CA GLY A 14 13.02 6.11 -8.29
C GLY A 14 11.49 6.03 -8.41
N ASP A 15 10.94 4.88 -8.08
CA ASP A 15 9.49 4.68 -8.13
C ASP A 15 8.78 5.49 -7.05
N ASN A 16 9.36 5.58 -5.86
CA ASN A 16 8.80 6.40 -4.80
C ASN A 16 8.72 7.88 -5.22
N GLY A 17 9.76 8.41 -5.83
CA GLY A 17 9.77 9.79 -6.34
C GLY A 17 8.69 10.04 -7.38
N TRP A 18 8.56 9.14 -8.33
CA TRP A 18 7.53 9.23 -9.37
C TRP A 18 6.12 9.16 -8.79
N LEU A 19 5.87 8.22 -7.90
CA LEU A 19 4.56 8.06 -7.27
C LEU A 19 4.21 9.27 -6.38
N GLN A 20 5.20 9.82 -5.68
CA GLN A 20 4.99 11.03 -4.88
C GLN A 20 4.65 12.24 -5.75
N GLU A 21 5.24 12.36 -6.93
CA GLU A 21 4.88 13.41 -7.86
C GLU A 21 3.44 13.28 -8.37
N LEU A 22 3.00 12.05 -8.67
CA LEU A 22 1.60 11.80 -9.03
C LEU A 22 0.66 12.20 -7.90
N ARG A 23 0.99 11.85 -6.66
CA ARG A 23 0.17 12.25 -5.51
C ARG A 23 0.16 13.76 -5.33
N ARG A 24 1.30 14.42 -5.48
CA ARG A 24 1.37 15.88 -5.40
C ARG A 24 0.49 16.56 -6.45
N ALA A 25 0.46 16.01 -7.65
CA ALA A 25 -0.32 16.56 -8.76
C ALA A 25 -1.83 16.34 -8.62
N HIS A 26 -2.24 15.22 -8.05
CA HIS A 26 -3.64 14.74 -8.12
C HIS A 26 -4.31 14.49 -6.78
N TYR A 27 -3.57 14.27 -5.72
CA TYR A 27 -4.13 14.07 -4.38
C TYR A 27 -4.36 15.44 -3.73
N PRO A 28 -5.52 15.71 -3.13
CA PRO A 28 -5.73 16.99 -2.45
C PRO A 28 -4.64 17.24 -1.41
N PRO A 29 -3.96 18.40 -1.43
CA PRO A 29 -2.81 18.64 -0.55
C PRO A 29 -3.12 18.45 0.93
N GLU A 30 -4.28 18.86 1.39
CA GLU A 30 -4.73 18.73 2.78
C GLU A 30 -4.97 17.28 3.19
N ARG A 31 -5.08 16.37 2.23
CA ARG A 31 -5.30 14.94 2.45
C ARG A 31 -4.04 14.10 2.18
N ASN A 32 -3.01 14.71 1.60
CA ASN A 32 -1.78 14.01 1.21
C ASN A 32 -0.78 14.02 2.37
N GLN A 33 -1.14 13.30 3.45
CA GLN A 33 -0.37 13.29 4.69
C GLN A 33 0.56 12.09 4.84
N VAL A 34 0.40 11.09 3.98
CA VAL A 34 1.17 9.85 4.04
C VAL A 34 1.91 9.67 2.73
N PRO A 35 3.18 9.25 2.73
CA PRO A 35 3.90 9.00 1.49
C PRO A 35 3.26 7.86 0.68
N ALA A 36 3.61 7.76 -0.59
CA ALA A 36 3.12 6.70 -1.47
C ALA A 36 3.43 5.33 -0.86
N HIS A 37 2.47 4.42 -0.91
CA HIS A 37 2.57 3.11 -0.29
C HIS A 37 1.59 2.13 -0.93
N LEU A 38 1.83 0.85 -0.69
CA LEU A 38 0.89 -0.22 -1.04
C LEU A 38 0.46 -0.89 0.26
N THR A 39 -0.81 -0.78 0.61
CA THR A 39 -1.33 -1.30 1.88
C THR A 39 -1.57 -2.81 1.79
N LEU A 40 -1.05 -3.57 2.76
CA LEU A 40 -1.36 -4.99 2.95
C LEU A 40 -2.48 -5.19 3.96
N PHE A 41 -2.46 -4.45 5.07
CA PHE A 41 -3.51 -4.51 6.10
C PHE A 41 -3.80 -3.11 6.60
N ARG A 42 -5.08 -2.80 6.76
CA ARG A 42 -5.54 -1.47 7.19
C ARG A 42 -5.71 -1.35 8.70
N GLN A 43 -6.10 -2.43 9.36
CA GLN A 43 -6.46 -2.38 10.78
C GLN A 43 -6.15 -3.70 11.47
N LEU A 44 -4.90 -3.92 11.81
CA LEU A 44 -4.54 -5.04 12.68
C LEU A 44 -4.63 -4.60 14.15
N PRO A 45 -5.06 -5.49 15.06
CA PRO A 45 -5.09 -5.15 16.48
C PRO A 45 -3.70 -4.82 17.01
N PRO A 46 -3.57 -3.79 17.87
CA PRO A 46 -2.26 -3.41 18.43
C PRO A 46 -1.62 -4.51 19.28
N SER A 47 -2.41 -5.44 19.82
CA SER A 47 -1.89 -6.60 20.56
C SER A 47 -1.03 -7.52 19.70
N LEU A 48 -1.11 -7.44 18.37
CA LEU A 48 -0.33 -8.26 17.46
C LEU A 48 1.05 -7.68 17.14
N GLU A 49 1.41 -6.53 17.69
CA GLU A 49 2.64 -5.81 17.28
C GLU A 49 3.89 -6.69 17.36
N GLY A 50 4.08 -7.43 18.46
CA GLY A 50 5.25 -8.29 18.62
C GLY A 50 5.31 -9.45 17.64
N GLU A 51 4.19 -10.15 17.45
CA GLU A 51 4.11 -11.26 16.49
C GLU A 51 4.25 -10.75 15.06
N LEU A 52 3.62 -9.63 14.75
CA LEU A 52 3.71 -9.00 13.45
C LEU A 52 5.16 -8.66 13.10
N ALA A 53 5.90 -8.05 14.04
CA ALA A 53 7.30 -7.70 13.83
C ALA A 53 8.14 -8.94 13.48
N THR A 54 7.93 -10.05 14.19
CA THR A 54 8.63 -11.31 13.93
C THR A 54 8.30 -11.83 12.53
N ARG A 55 7.03 -11.80 12.14
CA ARG A 55 6.60 -12.32 10.83
C ARG A 55 7.06 -11.42 9.69
N LEU A 56 7.04 -10.10 9.85
CA LEU A 56 7.53 -9.16 8.82
C LEU A 56 9.05 -9.27 8.65
N ALA A 57 9.78 -9.42 9.74
CA ALA A 57 11.23 -9.65 9.66
C ALA A 57 11.57 -10.94 8.89
N ARG A 58 10.80 -11.98 9.12
CA ARG A 58 10.98 -13.27 8.43
C ARG A 58 10.65 -13.14 6.94
N ALA A 59 9.56 -12.49 6.60
CA ALA A 59 9.19 -12.25 5.19
C ALA A 59 10.25 -11.41 4.46
N ALA A 60 10.79 -10.40 5.13
CA ALA A 60 11.79 -9.50 4.55
C ALA A 60 13.18 -10.13 4.46
N ALA A 61 13.41 -11.29 5.05
CA ALA A 61 14.67 -12.01 4.90
C ALA A 61 14.85 -12.60 3.49
N ALA A 62 13.82 -12.60 2.68
CA ALA A 62 13.83 -13.05 1.29
C ALA A 62 14.18 -11.88 0.33
N PRO A 63 14.50 -12.19 -0.95
CA PRO A 63 14.66 -11.14 -1.96
C PRO A 63 13.42 -10.31 -2.16
N PRO A 64 13.52 -9.08 -2.69
CA PRO A 64 12.37 -8.23 -2.92
C PRO A 64 11.30 -8.90 -3.80
N PRO A 65 10.02 -8.76 -3.46
CA PRO A 65 8.93 -9.24 -4.31
C PRO A 65 8.99 -8.62 -5.70
N ARG A 66 8.73 -9.42 -6.72
CA ARG A 66 8.53 -8.91 -8.07
C ARG A 66 7.11 -8.35 -8.18
N ALA A 67 6.99 -7.15 -8.71
CA ALA A 67 5.71 -6.47 -8.85
C ALA A 67 5.66 -5.68 -10.14
N THR A 68 4.46 -5.52 -10.68
CA THR A 68 4.18 -4.77 -11.90
C THR A 68 2.99 -3.85 -11.66
N ILE A 69 3.10 -2.59 -12.07
CA ILE A 69 1.93 -1.74 -12.20
C ILE A 69 1.24 -2.16 -13.48
N ALA A 70 0.02 -2.70 -13.36
CA ALA A 70 -0.64 -3.42 -14.44
C ALA A 70 -1.89 -2.71 -14.98
N GLY A 71 -2.36 -1.67 -14.34
CA GLY A 71 -3.55 -0.95 -14.80
C GLY A 71 -3.90 0.23 -13.93
N ILE A 72 -4.98 0.89 -14.33
CA ILE A 72 -5.55 2.03 -13.62
C ILE A 72 -6.82 1.55 -12.93
N MET A 73 -6.97 1.88 -11.65
CA MET A 73 -8.09 1.45 -10.83
C MET A 73 -8.97 2.62 -10.45
N ASP A 74 -10.27 2.47 -10.65
CA ASP A 74 -11.27 3.46 -10.24
C ASP A 74 -11.66 3.21 -8.78
N LEU A 75 -11.44 4.20 -7.93
CA LEU A 75 -11.85 4.15 -6.51
C LEU A 75 -13.20 4.85 -6.28
N GLY A 76 -13.88 5.29 -7.35
CA GLY A 76 -15.11 6.09 -7.24
C GLY A 76 -14.78 7.56 -7.04
N GLU A 77 -14.31 7.95 -5.87
CA GLU A 77 -13.88 9.30 -5.54
C GLU A 77 -12.37 9.48 -5.61
N GLY A 78 -11.70 8.68 -6.42
CA GLY A 78 -10.26 8.71 -6.56
C GLY A 78 -9.76 7.70 -7.58
N THR A 79 -8.43 7.62 -7.68
CA THR A 79 -7.72 6.81 -8.66
C THR A 79 -6.52 6.14 -8.01
N ALA A 80 -6.32 4.88 -8.37
CA ALA A 80 -5.15 4.11 -7.94
C ALA A 80 -4.50 3.42 -9.13
N LEU A 81 -3.26 3.02 -8.92
CA LEU A 81 -2.53 2.16 -9.85
C LEU A 81 -2.66 0.73 -9.36
N ARG A 82 -3.21 -0.15 -10.20
CA ARG A 82 -3.38 -1.56 -9.85
C ARG A 82 -2.04 -2.28 -9.97
N VAL A 83 -1.70 -3.06 -8.95
CA VAL A 83 -0.43 -3.79 -8.90
C VAL A 83 -0.70 -5.28 -9.01
N GLU A 84 0.16 -5.98 -9.73
CA GLU A 84 0.19 -7.44 -9.77
C GLU A 84 1.50 -7.92 -9.18
N SER A 85 1.44 -8.84 -8.21
CA SER A 85 2.61 -9.43 -7.58
C SER A 85 2.24 -10.74 -6.89
N GLU A 86 2.62 -11.85 -7.49
CA GLU A 86 2.43 -13.17 -6.87
C GLU A 86 3.21 -13.26 -5.55
N ASP A 87 4.39 -12.68 -5.50
CA ASP A 87 5.23 -12.71 -4.30
C ASP A 87 4.57 -11.95 -3.13
N LEU A 88 4.02 -10.75 -3.37
CA LEU A 88 3.29 -10.02 -2.34
C LEU A 88 2.00 -10.73 -1.94
N GLU A 89 1.31 -11.35 -2.90
CA GLU A 89 0.11 -12.13 -2.60
C GLU A 89 0.44 -13.28 -1.66
N ALA A 90 1.55 -13.96 -1.87
CA ALA A 90 2.00 -15.05 -0.99
C ALA A 90 2.30 -14.54 0.42
N ILE A 91 3.01 -13.42 0.55
CA ILE A 91 3.29 -12.79 1.84
C ILE A 91 1.98 -12.42 2.55
N ARG A 92 1.08 -11.77 1.83
CA ARG A 92 -0.21 -11.32 2.35
C ARG A 92 -1.06 -12.51 2.82
N ALA A 93 -1.11 -13.57 2.04
CA ALA A 93 -1.88 -14.77 2.37
C ALA A 93 -1.34 -15.46 3.63
N GLU A 94 -0.04 -15.54 3.78
CA GLU A 94 0.58 -16.13 4.96
C GLU A 94 0.27 -15.34 6.23
N LEU A 95 0.35 -14.00 6.15
CA LEU A 95 -0.01 -13.14 7.29
C LEU A 95 -1.50 -13.22 7.59
N ALA A 96 -2.36 -13.22 6.57
CA ALA A 96 -3.80 -13.33 6.76
C ALA A 96 -4.19 -14.65 7.43
N ALA A 97 -3.52 -15.75 7.06
CA ALA A 97 -3.74 -17.05 7.69
C ALA A 97 -3.30 -17.05 9.17
N ALA A 98 -2.17 -16.42 9.46
CA ALA A 98 -1.66 -16.31 10.82
C ALA A 98 -2.60 -15.50 11.73
N PHE A 99 -3.23 -14.47 11.19
CA PHE A 99 -4.13 -13.58 11.94
C PHE A 99 -5.61 -13.86 11.66
N HIS A 100 -5.91 -15.06 11.15
CA HIS A 100 -7.28 -15.49 10.85
C HIS A 100 -8.17 -15.33 12.10
N GLY A 101 -9.35 -14.76 11.91
CA GLY A 101 -10.29 -14.49 12.99
C GLY A 101 -10.07 -13.13 13.67
N LEU A 102 -8.95 -12.49 13.44
CA LEU A 102 -8.64 -11.16 13.99
C LEU A 102 -8.72 -10.05 12.94
N LEU A 103 -8.99 -10.42 11.68
CA LEU A 103 -9.07 -9.44 10.59
C LEU A 103 -10.42 -8.73 10.60
N THR A 104 -10.40 -7.43 10.36
CA THR A 104 -11.63 -6.67 10.10
C THR A 104 -12.24 -7.10 8.76
N PRO A 105 -13.53 -6.84 8.53
CA PRO A 105 -14.13 -7.13 7.21
C PRO A 105 -13.36 -6.51 6.04
N GLN A 106 -12.80 -5.32 6.22
CA GLN A 106 -12.00 -4.64 5.19
C GLN A 106 -10.71 -5.39 4.87
N ASP A 107 -10.11 -6.05 5.86
CA ASP A 107 -8.87 -6.78 5.69
C ASP A 107 -9.05 -8.25 5.30
N ARG A 108 -10.28 -8.73 5.19
CA ARG A 108 -10.56 -10.10 4.73
C ARG A 108 -10.38 -10.27 3.22
N THR A 109 -10.47 -9.18 2.49
CA THR A 109 -10.19 -9.14 1.04
C THR A 109 -9.05 -8.20 0.77
N TRP A 110 -8.36 -8.40 -0.34
CA TRP A 110 -7.21 -7.58 -0.69
C TRP A 110 -7.03 -7.50 -2.20
N GLY A 111 -6.84 -6.27 -2.70
CA GLY A 111 -6.48 -6.00 -4.08
C GLY A 111 -5.34 -4.99 -4.09
N PRO A 112 -4.10 -5.42 -4.41
CA PRO A 112 -2.95 -4.54 -4.28
C PRO A 112 -3.00 -3.36 -5.23
N HIS A 113 -2.81 -2.18 -4.68
CA HIS A 113 -2.82 -0.93 -5.46
C HIS A 113 -2.08 0.18 -4.73
N VAL A 114 -1.72 1.20 -5.48
CA VAL A 114 -1.12 2.43 -4.95
C VAL A 114 -2.07 3.58 -5.26
N THR A 115 -2.63 4.19 -4.22
CA THR A 115 -3.55 5.32 -4.39
C THR A 115 -2.77 6.58 -4.74
N ILE A 116 -3.16 7.24 -5.83
CA ILE A 116 -2.55 8.49 -6.27
C ILE A 116 -3.51 9.68 -6.17
N GLN A 117 -4.79 9.41 -5.98
CA GLN A 117 -5.83 10.43 -5.86
C GLN A 117 -6.97 9.88 -5.02
N ASN A 118 -7.46 10.65 -4.04
CA ASN A 118 -8.61 10.27 -3.25
C ASN A 118 -9.34 11.53 -2.76
N LYS A 119 -10.58 11.37 -2.32
CA LYS A 119 -11.41 12.47 -1.79
C LYS A 119 -11.64 13.59 -2.81
N VAL A 120 -11.77 13.24 -4.09
CA VAL A 120 -12.19 14.14 -5.17
C VAL A 120 -13.58 13.71 -5.65
N THR A 121 -14.20 14.51 -6.52
CA THR A 121 -15.48 14.11 -7.12
C THR A 121 -15.27 12.97 -8.12
N PRO A 122 -16.29 12.13 -8.35
CA PRO A 122 -16.19 11.06 -9.36
C PRO A 122 -15.84 11.57 -10.75
N ARG A 123 -16.28 12.77 -11.10
CA ARG A 123 -15.98 13.39 -12.38
C ARG A 123 -14.47 13.68 -12.52
N ILE A 124 -13.88 14.27 -11.49
CA ILE A 124 -12.44 14.56 -11.46
C ILE A 124 -11.64 13.25 -11.55
N ALA A 125 -12.07 12.24 -10.80
CA ALA A 125 -11.43 10.92 -10.83
C ALA A 125 -11.47 10.31 -12.23
N ARG A 126 -12.63 10.31 -12.89
CA ARG A 126 -12.76 9.77 -14.24
C ARG A 126 -11.90 10.50 -15.27
N THR A 127 -11.79 11.82 -15.14
CA THR A 127 -10.93 12.60 -16.03
C THR A 127 -9.47 12.17 -15.93
N LEU A 128 -8.96 12.02 -14.71
CA LEU A 128 -7.60 11.55 -14.51
C LEU A 128 -7.41 10.13 -15.05
N GLN A 129 -8.36 9.24 -14.80
CA GLN A 129 -8.29 7.86 -15.27
C GLN A 129 -8.21 7.77 -16.79
N GLN A 130 -8.99 8.58 -17.49
CA GLN A 130 -8.94 8.65 -18.95
C GLN A 130 -7.57 9.12 -19.46
N GLN A 131 -7.02 10.15 -18.83
CA GLN A 131 -5.69 10.65 -19.18
C GLN A 131 -4.61 9.59 -18.97
N LEU A 132 -4.66 8.90 -17.84
CA LEU A 132 -3.67 7.88 -17.52
C LEU A 132 -3.78 6.66 -18.44
N ARG A 133 -5.00 6.25 -18.80
CA ARG A 133 -5.21 5.09 -19.67
C ARG A 133 -4.75 5.36 -21.10
N ALA A 134 -4.79 6.60 -21.56
CA ALA A 134 -4.47 6.95 -22.94
C ALA A 134 -3.05 6.60 -23.35
N GLY A 135 -2.10 6.60 -22.45
CA GLY A 135 -0.72 6.23 -22.73
C GLY A 135 -0.16 5.16 -21.81
N PHE A 136 -1.05 4.42 -21.15
CA PHE A 136 -0.63 3.48 -20.13
C PHE A 136 0.06 2.25 -20.74
N GLU A 137 1.22 1.92 -20.16
CA GLU A 137 1.92 0.65 -20.40
C GLU A 137 2.28 0.03 -19.05
N PRO A 138 2.17 -1.29 -18.90
CA PRO A 138 2.63 -1.95 -17.68
C PRO A 138 4.10 -1.64 -17.41
N ARG A 139 4.44 -1.45 -16.14
CA ARG A 139 5.82 -1.16 -15.76
C ARG A 139 6.20 -1.84 -14.46
N PRO A 140 7.47 -2.24 -14.31
CA PRO A 140 7.94 -2.81 -13.05
C PRO A 140 7.77 -1.83 -11.89
N LEU A 141 7.49 -2.36 -10.71
CA LEU A 141 7.44 -1.60 -9.46
C LEU A 141 8.47 -2.20 -8.51
N ALA A 142 9.44 -1.41 -8.10
CA ALA A 142 10.48 -1.85 -7.18
C ALA A 142 9.96 -1.81 -5.75
N ILE A 143 9.76 -2.97 -5.13
CA ILE A 143 9.39 -3.09 -3.73
C ILE A 143 10.67 -3.11 -2.90
N ARG A 144 10.76 -2.22 -1.91
CA ARG A 144 11.97 -2.08 -1.10
C ARG A 144 11.85 -2.72 0.27
N ALA A 145 10.73 -2.48 0.96
CA ALA A 145 10.60 -2.89 2.36
C ALA A 145 9.14 -3.15 2.72
N LEU A 146 8.94 -3.88 3.80
CA LEU A 146 7.67 -3.92 4.52
C LEU A 146 7.76 -2.92 5.67
N ALA A 147 6.64 -2.28 6.01
CA ALA A 147 6.61 -1.30 7.07
C ALA A 147 5.33 -1.43 7.90
N ALA A 148 5.42 -1.11 9.16
CA ALA A 148 4.28 -1.07 10.07
C ALA A 148 4.14 0.34 10.64
N TRP A 149 2.89 0.77 10.83
CA TRP A 149 2.54 2.12 11.24
C TRP A 149 1.41 2.09 12.26
N ARG A 150 1.36 3.09 13.15
CA ARG A 150 0.18 3.34 13.98
C ARG A 150 -0.73 4.35 13.30
N TYR A 151 -2.00 4.01 13.21
CA TYR A 151 -2.99 4.92 12.66
C TYR A 151 -3.47 5.89 13.74
N LEU A 152 -3.22 7.19 13.52
CA LEU A 152 -3.54 8.23 14.49
C LEU A 152 -4.77 9.08 14.10
N GLY A 153 -5.64 8.54 13.24
CA GLY A 153 -6.86 9.24 12.83
C GLY A 153 -6.73 10.10 11.58
N GLY A 154 -5.64 10.01 10.88
CA GLY A 154 -5.33 10.76 9.65
C GLY A 154 -3.85 10.67 9.38
N ALA A 155 -3.04 11.12 10.33
CA ALA A 155 -1.60 10.92 10.29
C ALA A 155 -1.24 9.49 10.69
N TRP A 156 -0.11 8.99 10.19
CA TRP A 156 0.43 7.68 10.53
C TRP A 156 1.78 7.87 11.21
N ALA A 157 1.98 7.17 12.34
CA ALA A 157 3.25 7.19 13.05
C ALA A 157 4.02 5.91 12.73
N PRO A 158 5.30 6.01 12.30
CA PRO A 158 6.06 4.81 11.96
C PRO A 158 6.36 3.97 13.20
N ILE A 159 6.21 2.66 13.08
CA ILE A 159 6.66 1.69 14.08
C ILE A 159 8.04 1.20 13.69
N ARG A 160 8.14 0.57 12.50
CA ARG A 160 9.39 0.00 12.00
C ARG A 160 9.28 -0.34 10.52
N SER A 161 10.42 -0.42 9.85
CA SER A 161 10.54 -0.87 8.46
C SER A 161 11.53 -2.03 8.39
N TRP A 162 11.25 -3.00 7.52
CA TRP A 162 12.07 -4.19 7.28
C TRP A 162 12.41 -4.26 5.80
N PRO A 163 13.61 -3.79 5.41
CA PRO A 163 14.02 -3.90 4.01
C PRO A 163 14.15 -5.37 3.58
N PHE A 164 13.76 -5.66 2.35
CA PHE A 164 14.00 -6.97 1.76
C PHE A 164 15.48 -7.19 1.54
N ARG A 165 15.88 -8.45 1.56
CA ARG A 165 17.30 -8.82 1.34
C ARG A 165 17.66 -8.58 -0.13
N ARG A 166 18.80 -7.95 -0.35
CA ARG A 166 19.34 -7.74 -1.69
C ARG A 166 20.02 -9.00 -2.24
#